data_659b4a6ff5a1409e22fb0c0715e75d8f
#
_entry.id   659b4a6ff5a1409e22fb0c0715e75d8f
#
_cell.length_a   1.000
_cell.length_b   1.000
_cell.length_c   1.000
_cell.angle_alpha   90.00
_cell.angle_beta   90.00
_cell.angle_gamma   90.00
#
_symmetry.space_group_name_H-M   'P 1'
#
loop_
_entity.id
_entity.type
_entity.pdbx_description
1 polymer ?
#
loop_
_entity_poly.entity_id
_entity_poly.type
_entity_poly.pdbx_seq_one_letter_code
_entity_poly.pdbx_strand_id
1 'polypeptide(L)'
;MSKKLDIDKLKAKTAEGVDAQREALIELSHRIHQNPELGFQEVKASGWLTEYLQGNGFQVERGICQLATAFRGSFGSGKPVIALLAEYDALPEVGHACGHNIIGTAAVGAAVALRSAIDEAGGSVVVMGTPAEELYGGKVIMAERGAFADIDAAMIVHPSIVDMASIQALACIGLEVEFRGKAAHAAAFPQEGINALEAMIQAFNGVNSLRQHVRERARIHGIITKGGEAPNIVPAYTAGSFLVRAEDDVYLDELKRKVLNCFQAASLSTGAHLDYKWTEYYAPLNTNRILAEMFTGNMEALGRTVAPLLERALGSSDVGNVSTLVPTIHPMIAIASPAVLPHSPEFATAAAAEEGNRGLLDGAKAMAMTVVDLIAQPEIMARIKEEFFAAK
;
A
#
# COMPACT_ATOMS: atom_id res chain seq x y z
N MET A 1 24.43 -16.57 -33.30
CA MET A 1 24.72 -15.25 -32.70
C MET A 1 23.38 -14.67 -32.24
N SER A 2 23.14 -14.53 -30.96
CA SER A 2 21.92 -13.87 -30.40
C SER A 2 21.95 -12.42 -30.95
N LYS A 3 20.86 -11.99 -31.56
CA LYS A 3 20.69 -10.61 -32.01
C LYS A 3 20.70 -9.73 -30.76
N LYS A 4 21.65 -8.80 -30.66
CA LYS A 4 21.70 -7.87 -29.55
C LYS A 4 20.38 -7.06 -29.53
N LEU A 5 19.66 -7.14 -28.46
CA LEU A 5 18.40 -6.37 -28.27
C LEU A 5 18.74 -4.88 -28.29
N ASP A 6 17.95 -4.11 -29.00
CA ASP A 6 17.96 -2.64 -28.96
C ASP A 6 16.98 -2.17 -27.89
N ILE A 7 17.50 -1.95 -26.67
CA ILE A 7 16.73 -1.64 -25.48
C ILE A 7 15.98 -0.32 -25.66
N ASP A 8 16.62 0.71 -26.20
CA ASP A 8 16.01 2.02 -26.39
C ASP A 8 14.84 1.95 -27.37
N LYS A 9 15.00 1.18 -28.45
CA LYS A 9 13.91 0.93 -29.39
C LYS A 9 12.76 0.15 -28.76
N LEU A 10 13.03 -0.85 -27.92
CA LEU A 10 12.01 -1.59 -27.20
C LEU A 10 11.25 -0.70 -26.21
N LYS A 11 11.97 0.15 -25.45
CA LYS A 11 11.36 1.14 -24.57
C LYS A 11 10.46 2.11 -25.31
N ALA A 12 10.94 2.70 -26.41
CA ALA A 12 10.16 3.62 -27.24
C ALA A 12 8.87 2.95 -27.74
N LYS A 13 8.99 1.74 -28.32
CA LYS A 13 7.83 0.97 -28.81
C LYS A 13 6.84 0.65 -27.68
N THR A 14 7.32 0.34 -26.49
CA THR A 14 6.47 0.04 -25.34
C THR A 14 5.77 1.30 -24.82
N ALA A 15 6.46 2.44 -24.79
CA ALA A 15 5.85 3.73 -24.45
C ALA A 15 4.75 4.13 -25.47
N GLU A 16 5.02 3.98 -26.78
CA GLU A 16 4.02 4.15 -27.85
C GLU A 16 2.82 3.20 -27.66
N GLY A 17 3.08 1.97 -27.19
CA GLY A 17 2.05 0.99 -26.86
C GLY A 17 1.12 1.46 -25.72
N VAL A 18 1.61 2.22 -24.75
CA VAL A 18 0.77 2.87 -23.73
C VAL A 18 -0.04 4.01 -24.36
N ASP A 19 0.59 4.84 -25.21
CA ASP A 19 -0.11 5.95 -25.89
C ASP A 19 -1.22 5.45 -26.81
N ALA A 20 -1.02 4.32 -27.46
CA ALA A 20 -2.06 3.69 -28.30
C ALA A 20 -3.30 3.22 -27.51
N GLN A 21 -3.15 3.03 -26.19
CA GLN A 21 -4.22 2.64 -25.28
C GLN A 21 -4.83 3.85 -24.53
N ARG A 22 -4.35 5.07 -24.77
CA ARG A 22 -4.65 6.29 -24.00
C ARG A 22 -6.14 6.43 -23.66
N GLU A 23 -7.01 6.41 -24.65
CA GLU A 23 -8.45 6.63 -24.46
C GLU A 23 -9.07 5.53 -23.59
N ALA A 24 -8.74 4.27 -23.88
CA ALA A 24 -9.26 3.12 -23.15
C ALA A 24 -8.78 3.11 -21.67
N LEU A 25 -7.52 3.49 -21.41
CA LEU A 25 -6.99 3.57 -20.05
C LEU A 25 -7.64 4.72 -19.26
N ILE A 26 -7.80 5.90 -19.86
CA ILE A 26 -8.47 7.02 -19.21
C ILE A 26 -9.94 6.67 -18.90
N GLU A 27 -10.65 6.05 -19.84
CA GLU A 27 -12.03 5.60 -19.63
C GLU A 27 -12.11 4.57 -18.49
N LEU A 28 -11.20 3.58 -18.46
CA LEU A 28 -11.15 2.56 -17.40
C LEU A 28 -10.88 3.19 -16.03
N SER A 29 -9.91 4.09 -15.93
CA SER A 29 -9.59 4.82 -14.71
C SER A 29 -10.77 5.66 -14.20
N HIS A 30 -11.41 6.42 -15.09
CA HIS A 30 -12.59 7.23 -14.76
C HIS A 30 -13.77 6.36 -14.34
N ARG A 31 -13.96 5.20 -14.98
CA ARG A 31 -15.02 4.25 -14.63
C ARG A 31 -14.82 3.70 -13.22
N ILE A 32 -13.60 3.36 -12.83
CA ILE A 32 -13.25 2.94 -11.46
C ILE A 32 -13.49 4.11 -10.50
N HIS A 33 -12.97 5.31 -10.82
CA HIS A 33 -13.12 6.50 -9.99
C HIS A 33 -14.59 6.86 -9.70
N GLN A 34 -15.49 6.72 -10.69
CA GLN A 34 -16.92 7.01 -10.56
C GLN A 34 -17.70 5.93 -9.81
N ASN A 35 -17.09 4.79 -9.53
CA ASN A 35 -17.71 3.67 -8.82
C ASN A 35 -16.81 3.22 -7.66
N PRO A 36 -16.60 4.05 -6.64
CA PRO A 36 -15.72 3.72 -5.54
C PRO A 36 -16.25 2.52 -4.75
N GLU A 37 -15.40 1.56 -4.48
CA GLU A 37 -15.68 0.36 -3.71
C GLU A 37 -14.65 0.23 -2.59
N LEU A 38 -15.10 -0.11 -1.37
CA LEU A 38 -14.22 -0.25 -0.22
C LEU A 38 -13.44 -1.58 -0.28
N GLY A 39 -12.39 -1.67 0.51
CA GLY A 39 -11.55 -2.85 0.59
C GLY A 39 -12.32 -4.15 0.78
N PHE A 40 -11.94 -5.17 0.00
CA PHE A 40 -12.60 -6.47 -0.18
C PHE A 40 -14.01 -6.43 -0.80
N GLN A 41 -14.47 -5.28 -1.25
CA GLN A 41 -15.75 -5.10 -1.93
C GLN A 41 -15.59 -4.59 -3.38
N GLU A 42 -14.36 -4.55 -3.90
CA GLU A 42 -13.95 -3.98 -5.20
C GLU A 42 -14.32 -4.90 -6.38
N VAL A 43 -15.57 -5.37 -6.41
CA VAL A 43 -16.05 -6.35 -7.40
C VAL A 43 -16.06 -5.78 -8.82
N LYS A 44 -16.48 -4.52 -8.97
CA LYS A 44 -16.54 -3.86 -10.27
C LYS A 44 -15.13 -3.53 -10.76
N ALA A 45 -14.31 -2.91 -9.91
CA ALA A 45 -12.96 -2.50 -10.28
C ALA A 45 -12.11 -3.71 -10.68
N SER A 46 -12.07 -4.77 -9.87
CA SER A 46 -11.36 -6.00 -10.20
C SER A 46 -11.91 -6.69 -11.45
N GLY A 47 -13.25 -6.65 -11.63
CA GLY A 47 -13.94 -7.14 -12.83
C GLY A 47 -13.45 -6.45 -14.09
N TRP A 48 -13.48 -5.12 -14.13
CA TRP A 48 -13.07 -4.33 -15.30
C TRP A 48 -11.58 -4.44 -15.62
N LEU A 49 -10.71 -4.43 -14.60
CA LEU A 49 -9.27 -4.62 -14.79
C LEU A 49 -8.96 -6.02 -15.36
N THR A 50 -9.63 -7.05 -14.87
CA THR A 50 -9.45 -8.42 -15.38
C THR A 50 -10.04 -8.62 -16.77
N GLU A 51 -11.19 -8.01 -17.10
CA GLU A 51 -11.76 -7.98 -18.44
C GLU A 51 -10.81 -7.30 -19.44
N TYR A 52 -10.21 -6.17 -19.03
CA TYR A 52 -9.22 -5.47 -19.86
C TYR A 52 -8.01 -6.35 -20.18
N LEU A 53 -7.46 -7.03 -19.17
CA LEU A 53 -6.34 -7.96 -19.36
C LEU A 53 -6.71 -9.14 -20.24
N GLN A 54 -7.87 -9.79 -20.02
CA GLN A 54 -8.36 -10.92 -20.83
C GLN A 54 -8.57 -10.51 -22.29
N GLY A 55 -9.21 -9.35 -22.54
CA GLY A 55 -9.40 -8.80 -23.88
C GLY A 55 -8.10 -8.51 -24.62
N ASN A 56 -7.00 -8.34 -23.89
CA ASN A 56 -5.67 -8.14 -24.43
C ASN A 56 -4.76 -9.39 -24.35
N GLY A 57 -5.33 -10.59 -24.16
CA GLY A 57 -4.63 -11.86 -24.33
C GLY A 57 -3.85 -12.34 -23.09
N PHE A 58 -4.12 -11.78 -21.90
CA PHE A 58 -3.56 -12.28 -20.64
C PHE A 58 -4.34 -13.50 -20.15
N GLN A 59 -3.63 -14.43 -19.53
CA GLN A 59 -4.24 -15.47 -18.69
C GLN A 59 -4.59 -14.85 -17.34
N VAL A 60 -5.85 -14.95 -16.92
CA VAL A 60 -6.34 -14.31 -15.70
C VAL A 60 -6.92 -15.33 -14.74
N GLU A 61 -6.40 -15.36 -13.52
CA GLU A 61 -6.92 -16.08 -12.37
C GLU A 61 -7.57 -15.07 -11.42
N ARG A 62 -8.84 -15.31 -11.06
CA ARG A 62 -9.60 -14.48 -10.11
C ARG A 62 -9.77 -15.19 -8.78
N GLY A 63 -9.93 -14.43 -7.69
CA GLY A 63 -10.14 -14.99 -6.35
C GLY A 63 -8.90 -15.69 -5.79
N ILE A 64 -7.71 -15.28 -6.23
CA ILE A 64 -6.46 -15.84 -5.71
C ILE A 64 -6.34 -15.58 -4.20
N CYS A 65 -5.58 -16.41 -3.52
CA CYS A 65 -5.39 -16.30 -2.08
C CYS A 65 -6.71 -16.28 -1.28
N GLN A 66 -7.80 -16.85 -1.80
CA GLN A 66 -9.14 -16.83 -1.17
C GLN A 66 -9.65 -15.40 -0.89
N LEU A 67 -9.22 -14.43 -1.68
CA LEU A 67 -9.70 -13.05 -1.67
C LEU A 67 -10.51 -12.83 -2.96
N ALA A 68 -11.83 -12.67 -2.83
CA ALA A 68 -12.76 -12.68 -3.96
C ALA A 68 -12.43 -11.64 -5.04
N THR A 69 -11.86 -10.51 -4.65
CA THR A 69 -11.52 -9.39 -5.52
C THR A 69 -10.04 -9.37 -5.94
N ALA A 70 -9.18 -10.24 -5.37
CA ALA A 70 -7.80 -10.40 -5.81
C ALA A 70 -7.70 -11.18 -7.12
N PHE A 71 -6.72 -10.84 -7.96
CA PHE A 71 -6.50 -11.54 -9.22
C PHE A 71 -5.01 -11.58 -9.61
N ARG A 72 -4.70 -12.49 -10.53
CA ARG A 72 -3.40 -12.57 -11.20
C ARG A 72 -3.63 -12.60 -12.71
N GLY A 73 -3.06 -11.64 -13.44
CA GLY A 73 -3.04 -11.61 -14.89
C GLY A 73 -1.61 -11.85 -15.39
N SER A 74 -1.39 -12.88 -16.21
CA SER A 74 -0.05 -13.29 -16.64
C SER A 74 0.10 -13.26 -18.15
N PHE A 75 1.27 -12.80 -18.64
CA PHE A 75 1.67 -12.84 -20.03
C PHE A 75 3.16 -13.17 -20.17
N GLY A 76 3.51 -13.98 -21.18
CA GLY A 76 4.87 -14.47 -21.40
C GLY A 76 5.14 -15.78 -20.67
N SER A 77 6.35 -16.28 -20.84
CA SER A 77 6.83 -17.51 -20.18
C SER A 77 8.32 -17.42 -19.89
N GLY A 78 8.74 -17.93 -18.74
CA GLY A 78 10.13 -17.92 -18.33
C GLY A 78 10.50 -16.76 -17.42
N LYS A 79 11.79 -16.65 -17.14
CA LYS A 79 12.38 -15.68 -16.21
C LYS A 79 13.03 -14.52 -16.96
N PRO A 80 13.09 -13.31 -16.35
CA PRO A 80 12.50 -12.97 -15.05
C PRO A 80 10.98 -12.85 -15.10
N VAL A 81 10.30 -13.05 -13.95
CA VAL A 81 8.86 -12.77 -13.75
C VAL A 81 8.73 -11.46 -12.97
N ILE A 82 8.21 -10.42 -13.62
CA ILE A 82 8.09 -9.09 -13.03
C ILE A 82 6.63 -8.82 -12.70
N ALA A 83 6.34 -8.48 -11.44
CA ALA A 83 5.00 -8.14 -10.99
C ALA A 83 4.76 -6.63 -11.03
N LEU A 84 3.63 -6.24 -11.62
CA LEU A 84 3.04 -4.90 -11.50
C LEU A 84 1.87 -5.01 -10.54
N LEU A 85 1.95 -4.29 -9.41
CA LEU A 85 0.92 -4.32 -8.37
C LEU A 85 -0.20 -3.35 -8.75
N ALA A 86 -1.43 -3.82 -8.66
CA ALA A 86 -2.63 -3.06 -9.00
C ALA A 86 -3.51 -2.94 -7.76
N GLU A 87 -3.64 -1.73 -7.21
CA GLU A 87 -4.60 -1.36 -6.17
C GLU A 87 -5.82 -0.70 -6.81
N TYR A 88 -6.99 -0.85 -6.19
CA TYR A 88 -8.25 -0.33 -6.75
C TYR A 88 -9.34 -0.10 -5.70
N ASP A 89 -9.04 -0.22 -4.41
CA ASP A 89 -9.96 0.13 -3.33
C ASP A 89 -10.07 1.64 -3.15
N ALA A 90 -11.16 2.08 -2.55
CA ALA A 90 -11.47 3.48 -2.28
C ALA A 90 -11.58 3.72 -0.77
N LEU A 91 -11.38 4.97 -0.37
CA LEU A 91 -11.59 5.43 0.99
C LEU A 91 -13.08 5.65 1.30
N PRO A 92 -13.52 5.41 2.54
CA PRO A 92 -14.86 5.79 2.97
C PRO A 92 -15.11 7.29 2.77
N GLU A 93 -16.31 7.65 2.33
CA GLU A 93 -16.82 9.02 2.15
C GLU A 93 -16.12 9.86 1.06
N VAL A 94 -14.81 9.72 0.88
CA VAL A 94 -14.02 10.55 -0.07
C VAL A 94 -13.67 9.84 -1.38
N GLY A 95 -14.02 8.56 -1.52
CA GLY A 95 -13.80 7.80 -2.76
C GLY A 95 -12.32 7.60 -3.08
N HIS A 96 -11.92 7.76 -4.35
CA HIS A 96 -10.54 7.56 -4.80
C HIS A 96 -9.61 8.73 -4.46
N ALA A 97 -9.64 9.19 -3.20
CA ALA A 97 -8.78 10.26 -2.70
C ALA A 97 -7.31 9.83 -2.43
N CYS A 98 -6.97 8.57 -2.69
CA CYS A 98 -5.59 8.06 -2.79
C CYS A 98 -5.15 7.81 -4.24
N GLY A 99 -6.10 7.84 -5.19
CA GLY A 99 -5.83 7.67 -6.62
C GLY A 99 -5.64 6.21 -7.05
N HIS A 100 -6.19 5.23 -6.34
CA HIS A 100 -6.07 3.81 -6.69
C HIS A 100 -6.72 3.46 -8.05
N ASN A 101 -7.66 4.27 -8.54
CA ASN A 101 -8.14 4.18 -9.93
C ASN A 101 -6.99 4.32 -10.95
N ILE A 102 -5.99 5.16 -10.67
CA ILE A 102 -4.79 5.33 -11.49
C ILE A 102 -3.85 4.13 -11.33
N ILE A 103 -3.63 3.66 -10.09
CA ILE A 103 -2.71 2.55 -9.79
C ILE A 103 -3.10 1.29 -10.55
N GLY A 104 -4.34 0.83 -10.36
CA GLY A 104 -4.85 -0.36 -11.02
C GLY A 104 -4.79 -0.26 -12.53
N THR A 105 -5.19 0.90 -13.08
CA THR A 105 -5.22 1.13 -14.51
C THR A 105 -3.82 1.26 -15.11
N ALA A 106 -2.88 1.92 -14.43
CA ALA A 106 -1.49 2.03 -14.89
C ALA A 106 -0.81 0.65 -14.97
N ALA A 107 -1.05 -0.21 -13.98
CA ALA A 107 -0.50 -1.56 -13.95
C ALA A 107 -1.00 -2.41 -15.13
N VAL A 108 -2.29 -2.41 -15.44
CA VAL A 108 -2.82 -3.17 -16.60
C VAL A 108 -2.39 -2.56 -17.93
N GLY A 109 -2.35 -1.23 -18.03
CA GLY A 109 -1.88 -0.53 -19.23
C GLY A 109 -0.41 -0.80 -19.56
N ALA A 110 0.45 -0.74 -18.54
CA ALA A 110 1.86 -1.10 -18.65
C ALA A 110 2.05 -2.55 -19.10
N ALA A 111 1.32 -3.48 -18.46
CA ALA A 111 1.41 -4.90 -18.80
C ALA A 111 1.00 -5.18 -20.26
N VAL A 112 -0.10 -4.59 -20.73
CA VAL A 112 -0.56 -4.78 -22.11
C VAL A 112 0.42 -4.21 -23.11
N ALA A 113 1.03 -3.06 -22.85
CA ALA A 113 2.05 -2.44 -23.72
C ALA A 113 3.32 -3.29 -23.82
N LEU A 114 3.66 -4.10 -22.82
CA LEU A 114 4.84 -4.96 -22.76
C LEU A 114 4.78 -6.19 -23.66
N ARG A 115 3.60 -6.59 -24.14
CA ARG A 115 3.41 -7.85 -24.87
C ARG A 115 4.46 -8.06 -25.99
N SER A 116 4.63 -7.06 -26.85
CA SER A 116 5.57 -7.17 -27.95
C SER A 116 7.04 -7.20 -27.51
N ALA A 117 7.39 -6.58 -26.38
CA ALA A 117 8.73 -6.62 -25.82
C ALA A 117 9.01 -8.01 -25.19
N ILE A 118 8.05 -8.60 -24.53
CA ILE A 118 8.14 -9.95 -23.97
C ILE A 118 8.25 -11.01 -25.08
N ASP A 119 7.48 -10.88 -26.15
CA ASP A 119 7.58 -11.78 -27.31
C ASP A 119 8.97 -11.71 -27.98
N GLU A 120 9.63 -10.55 -27.95
CA GLU A 120 10.95 -10.35 -28.54
C GLU A 120 12.11 -10.70 -27.59
N ALA A 121 12.02 -10.33 -26.32
CA ALA A 121 13.10 -10.44 -25.33
C ALA A 121 12.96 -11.66 -24.41
N GLY A 122 11.78 -12.25 -24.30
CA GLY A 122 11.47 -13.28 -23.31
C GLY A 122 11.06 -12.71 -21.94
N GLY A 123 11.01 -13.58 -20.93
CA GLY A 123 10.54 -13.22 -19.58
C GLY A 123 9.03 -13.27 -19.46
N SER A 124 8.52 -12.77 -18.35
CA SER A 124 7.08 -12.72 -18.06
C SER A 124 6.71 -11.45 -17.29
N VAL A 125 5.52 -10.91 -17.57
CA VAL A 125 4.90 -9.87 -16.77
C VAL A 125 3.65 -10.43 -16.10
N VAL A 126 3.45 -10.07 -14.83
CA VAL A 126 2.29 -10.45 -14.02
C VAL A 126 1.67 -9.18 -13.45
N VAL A 127 0.37 -9.00 -13.65
CA VAL A 127 -0.41 -8.00 -12.90
C VAL A 127 -1.00 -8.69 -11.68
N MET A 128 -0.63 -8.22 -10.50
CA MET A 128 -1.18 -8.68 -9.23
C MET A 128 -2.24 -7.70 -8.76
N GLY A 129 -3.51 -8.08 -8.88
CA GLY A 129 -4.62 -7.32 -8.32
C GLY A 129 -4.67 -7.50 -6.81
N THR A 130 -4.36 -6.43 -6.10
CA THR A 130 -4.16 -6.42 -4.65
C THR A 130 -5.21 -5.55 -3.98
N PRO A 131 -6.34 -6.13 -3.49
CA PRO A 131 -7.43 -5.39 -2.87
C PRO A 131 -7.08 -4.87 -1.48
N ALA A 132 -7.86 -3.91 -0.98
CA ALA A 132 -7.95 -3.52 0.42
C ALA A 132 -6.63 -2.99 1.03
N GLU A 133 -5.90 -2.11 0.34
CA GLU A 133 -4.69 -1.47 0.86
C GLU A 133 -5.00 -0.58 2.06
N GLU A 134 -6.05 0.25 1.96
CA GLU A 134 -6.36 1.34 2.88
C GLU A 134 -6.78 0.89 4.29
N LEU A 135 -7.42 -0.29 4.42
CA LEU A 135 -8.05 -0.69 5.67
C LEU A 135 -7.62 -2.05 6.21
N TYR A 136 -7.27 -3.01 5.34
CA TYR A 136 -7.14 -4.42 5.73
C TYR A 136 -5.87 -5.11 5.28
N GLY A 137 -4.98 -4.42 4.55
CA GLY A 137 -3.69 -4.95 4.14
C GLY A 137 -3.80 -6.20 3.27
N GLY A 138 -4.49 -6.10 2.13
CA GLY A 138 -4.68 -7.25 1.24
C GLY A 138 -3.39 -7.92 0.81
N LYS A 139 -2.30 -7.13 0.61
CA LYS A 139 -0.98 -7.67 0.26
C LYS A 139 -0.32 -8.42 1.42
N VAL A 140 -0.64 -8.09 2.68
CA VAL A 140 -0.21 -8.87 3.85
C VAL A 140 -0.74 -10.30 3.72
N ILE A 141 -2.05 -10.45 3.51
CA ILE A 141 -2.71 -11.75 3.36
C ILE A 141 -2.18 -12.50 2.13
N MET A 142 -2.00 -11.79 1.00
CA MET A 142 -1.46 -12.38 -0.22
C MET A 142 -0.01 -12.85 -0.05
N ALA A 143 0.81 -12.08 0.67
CA ALA A 143 2.20 -12.44 1.01
C ALA A 143 2.26 -13.69 1.89
N GLU A 144 1.47 -13.75 2.95
CA GLU A 144 1.36 -14.91 3.84
C GLU A 144 0.88 -16.17 3.11
N ARG A 145 0.04 -16.01 2.08
CA ARG A 145 -0.49 -17.12 1.26
C ARG A 145 0.36 -17.44 0.03
N GLY A 146 1.57 -16.87 -0.05
CA GLY A 146 2.59 -17.23 -1.03
C GLY A 146 2.36 -16.68 -2.45
N ALA A 147 1.53 -15.65 -2.64
CA ALA A 147 1.21 -15.08 -3.95
C ALA A 147 2.43 -14.58 -4.74
N PHE A 148 3.53 -14.28 -4.05
CA PHE A 148 4.74 -13.67 -4.63
C PHE A 148 5.92 -14.65 -4.75
N ALA A 149 5.70 -15.97 -4.51
CA ALA A 149 6.79 -16.96 -4.43
C ALA A 149 7.57 -17.15 -5.74
N ASP A 150 6.94 -16.93 -6.90
CA ASP A 150 7.56 -17.09 -8.22
C ASP A 150 7.97 -15.75 -8.86
N ILE A 151 7.77 -14.62 -8.18
CA ILE A 151 8.10 -13.27 -8.65
C ILE A 151 9.59 -12.97 -8.42
N ASP A 152 10.23 -12.34 -9.39
CA ASP A 152 11.64 -11.95 -9.33
C ASP A 152 11.86 -10.49 -8.93
N ALA A 153 10.91 -9.60 -9.25
CA ALA A 153 10.83 -8.21 -8.78
C ALA A 153 9.40 -7.70 -8.87
N ALA A 154 9.05 -6.72 -8.05
CA ALA A 154 7.72 -6.09 -8.04
C ALA A 154 7.82 -4.56 -8.06
N MET A 155 6.84 -3.89 -8.66
CA MET A 155 6.71 -2.45 -8.61
C MET A 155 5.25 -2.02 -8.65
N ILE A 156 4.99 -0.83 -8.09
CA ILE A 156 3.72 -0.13 -8.14
C ILE A 156 4.01 1.34 -8.49
N VAL A 157 3.10 2.02 -9.15
CA VAL A 157 3.17 3.49 -9.27
C VAL A 157 2.00 4.10 -8.54
N HIS A 158 2.28 4.95 -7.55
CA HIS A 158 1.28 5.54 -6.68
C HIS A 158 1.12 7.04 -6.95
N PRO A 159 -0.10 7.57 -7.16
CA PRO A 159 -0.37 8.99 -7.29
C PRO A 159 0.08 9.78 -6.07
N SER A 160 0.61 10.98 -6.31
CA SER A 160 1.13 11.86 -5.26
C SER A 160 1.12 13.33 -5.70
N ILE A 161 1.75 14.17 -4.90
CA ILE A 161 2.04 15.58 -5.19
C ILE A 161 3.49 15.80 -5.61
N VAL A 162 4.27 14.73 -5.73
CA VAL A 162 5.69 14.78 -6.08
C VAL A 162 6.07 13.51 -6.83
N ASP A 163 6.97 13.63 -7.80
CA ASP A 163 7.59 12.50 -8.47
C ASP A 163 8.78 11.98 -7.65
N MET A 164 8.77 10.70 -7.26
CA MET A 164 9.86 10.01 -6.55
C MET A 164 9.96 8.56 -7.01
N ALA A 165 11.17 8.00 -7.01
CA ALA A 165 11.37 6.60 -7.40
C ALA A 165 10.97 5.58 -6.32
N SER A 166 10.83 6.01 -5.09
CA SER A 166 10.32 5.22 -3.97
C SER A 166 10.00 6.11 -2.77
N ILE A 167 9.38 5.54 -1.74
CA ILE A 167 9.12 6.18 -0.46
C ILE A 167 9.83 5.46 0.68
N GLN A 168 9.93 6.11 1.83
CA GLN A 168 10.19 5.44 3.10
C GLN A 168 8.85 5.20 3.81
N ALA A 169 8.44 3.94 3.95
CA ALA A 169 7.27 3.56 4.71
C ALA A 169 7.67 2.93 6.04
N LEU A 170 6.97 3.31 7.10
CA LEU A 170 7.20 2.80 8.45
C LEU A 170 6.55 1.43 8.63
N ALA A 171 7.17 0.59 9.45
CA ALA A 171 6.48 -0.55 10.05
C ALA A 171 5.26 -0.04 10.84
N CYS A 172 4.13 -0.73 10.73
CA CYS A 172 2.89 -0.35 11.40
C CYS A 172 2.13 -1.58 11.89
N ILE A 173 1.51 -1.47 13.07
CA ILE A 173 0.61 -2.48 13.58
C ILE A 173 -0.57 -1.82 14.29
N GLY A 174 -1.77 -2.38 14.08
CA GLY A 174 -2.95 -1.96 14.79
C GLY A 174 -3.06 -2.63 16.16
N LEU A 175 -3.76 -1.97 17.09
CA LEU A 175 -4.06 -2.46 18.42
C LEU A 175 -5.51 -2.10 18.78
N GLU A 176 -6.35 -3.12 18.87
CA GLU A 176 -7.70 -3.02 19.42
C GLU A 176 -7.67 -3.33 20.90
N VAL A 177 -8.29 -2.49 21.71
CA VAL A 177 -8.34 -2.62 23.16
C VAL A 177 -9.75 -2.47 23.69
N GLU A 178 -10.08 -3.27 24.69
CA GLU A 178 -11.33 -3.18 25.44
C GLU A 178 -11.04 -3.18 26.94
N PHE A 179 -11.73 -2.31 27.69
CA PHE A 179 -11.77 -2.42 29.13
C PHE A 179 -13.18 -2.82 29.59
N ARG A 180 -13.23 -3.82 30.47
CA ARG A 180 -14.47 -4.29 31.10
C ARG A 180 -14.42 -4.00 32.58
N GLY A 181 -15.39 -3.22 33.05
CA GLY A 181 -15.59 -2.82 34.43
C GLY A 181 -16.88 -3.33 34.98
N LYS A 182 -17.50 -2.53 35.88
CA LYS A 182 -18.77 -2.84 36.52
C LYS A 182 -19.65 -1.59 36.59
N ALA A 183 -20.86 -1.68 36.06
CA ALA A 183 -21.83 -0.60 36.15
C ALA A 183 -22.30 -0.36 37.61
N ALA A 184 -22.55 0.91 37.94
CA ALA A 184 -23.17 1.34 39.18
C ALA A 184 -23.89 2.68 38.96
N HIS A 185 -24.80 3.05 39.86
CA HIS A 185 -25.40 4.39 39.82
C HIS A 185 -24.34 5.42 40.22
N ALA A 186 -23.93 6.29 39.30
CA ALA A 186 -22.76 7.15 39.47
C ALA A 186 -22.85 8.13 40.66
N ALA A 187 -24.05 8.54 41.04
CA ALA A 187 -24.26 9.44 42.19
C ALA A 187 -24.60 8.72 43.53
N ALA A 188 -25.28 7.54 43.45
CA ALA A 188 -25.76 6.88 44.66
C ALA A 188 -24.80 5.82 45.21
N PHE A 189 -24.14 5.06 44.29
CA PHE A 189 -23.31 3.91 44.66
C PHE A 189 -22.05 3.83 43.79
N PRO A 190 -21.29 4.93 43.58
CA PRO A 190 -20.12 4.92 42.72
C PRO A 190 -19.04 3.92 43.16
N GLN A 191 -18.91 3.66 44.47
CA GLN A 191 -17.96 2.71 45.06
C GLN A 191 -18.24 1.24 44.71
N GLU A 192 -19.44 0.92 44.20
CA GLU A 192 -19.79 -0.43 43.76
C GLU A 192 -19.40 -0.67 42.28
N GLY A 193 -19.01 0.40 41.57
CA GLY A 193 -18.65 0.37 40.18
C GLY A 193 -17.14 0.16 39.95
N ILE A 194 -16.79 -0.27 38.74
CA ILE A 194 -15.42 -0.25 38.18
C ILE A 194 -15.52 0.51 36.87
N ASN A 195 -14.88 1.68 36.79
CA ASN A 195 -15.00 2.57 35.64
C ASN A 195 -14.06 2.21 34.53
N ALA A 196 -14.58 1.55 33.47
CA ALA A 196 -13.81 1.18 32.30
C ALA A 196 -13.36 2.40 31.47
N LEU A 197 -14.11 3.52 31.49
CA LEU A 197 -13.69 4.74 30.77
C LEU A 197 -12.48 5.39 31.43
N GLU A 198 -12.40 5.41 32.76
CA GLU A 198 -11.23 5.90 33.47
C GLU A 198 -9.98 5.07 33.16
N ALA A 199 -10.13 3.74 33.00
CA ALA A 199 -9.02 2.90 32.53
C ALA A 199 -8.52 3.33 31.16
N MET A 200 -9.41 3.61 30.21
CA MET A 200 -9.05 4.08 28.86
C MET A 200 -8.37 5.45 28.91
N ILE A 201 -8.89 6.39 29.71
CA ILE A 201 -8.31 7.73 29.89
C ILE A 201 -6.90 7.63 30.48
N GLN A 202 -6.69 6.80 31.51
CA GLN A 202 -5.38 6.59 32.10
C GLN A 202 -4.40 5.94 31.12
N ALA A 203 -4.85 4.98 30.31
CA ALA A 203 -4.03 4.39 29.25
C ALA A 203 -3.60 5.44 28.22
N PHE A 204 -4.50 6.32 27.77
CA PHE A 204 -4.16 7.45 26.90
C PHE A 204 -3.11 8.37 27.54
N ASN A 205 -3.26 8.70 28.84
CA ASN A 205 -2.28 9.51 29.55
C ASN A 205 -0.91 8.82 29.65
N GLY A 206 -0.91 7.50 29.89
CA GLY A 206 0.30 6.70 29.86
C GLY A 206 1.00 6.73 28.49
N VAL A 207 0.23 6.55 27.41
CA VAL A 207 0.73 6.67 26.03
C VAL A 207 1.23 8.09 25.74
N ASN A 208 0.53 9.14 26.22
CA ASN A 208 0.97 10.54 26.05
C ASN A 208 2.33 10.79 26.73
N SER A 209 2.53 10.24 27.92
CA SER A 209 3.81 10.32 28.65
C SER A 209 4.91 9.55 27.89
N LEU A 210 4.60 8.39 27.33
CA LEU A 210 5.52 7.58 26.56
C LEU A 210 6.00 8.29 25.28
N ARG A 211 5.15 9.10 24.61
CA ARG A 211 5.50 9.79 23.36
C ARG A 211 6.73 10.69 23.44
N GLN A 212 7.09 11.20 24.62
CA GLN A 212 8.32 11.99 24.81
C GLN A 212 9.59 11.12 24.77
N HIS A 213 9.46 9.81 24.92
CA HIS A 213 10.56 8.88 25.13
C HIS A 213 10.64 7.81 24.03
N VAL A 214 10.06 8.08 22.87
CA VAL A 214 10.15 7.23 21.68
C VAL A 214 11.08 7.86 20.64
N ARG A 215 11.58 7.05 19.71
CA ARG A 215 12.41 7.55 18.60
C ARG A 215 11.64 8.58 17.78
N GLU A 216 12.33 9.52 17.17
CA GLU A 216 11.76 10.69 16.49
C GLU A 216 10.71 10.32 15.43
N ARG A 217 10.93 9.24 14.70
CA ARG A 217 10.01 8.79 13.62
C ARG A 217 8.89 7.86 14.10
N ALA A 218 8.92 7.40 15.34
CA ALA A 218 7.84 6.58 15.89
C ALA A 218 6.55 7.39 16.06
N ARG A 219 5.41 6.74 15.84
CA ARG A 219 4.09 7.35 16.00
C ARG A 219 3.15 6.40 16.71
N ILE A 220 2.34 6.96 17.62
CA ILE A 220 1.28 6.23 18.31
C ILE A 220 0.02 7.09 18.18
N HIS A 221 -0.97 6.60 17.46
CA HIS A 221 -2.26 7.26 17.27
C HIS A 221 -3.35 6.40 17.87
N GLY A 222 -4.48 6.98 18.25
CA GLY A 222 -5.60 6.19 18.72
C GLY A 222 -6.84 7.04 18.94
N ILE A 223 -7.96 6.36 18.95
CA ILE A 223 -9.28 6.90 19.25
C ILE A 223 -10.00 6.02 20.25
N ILE A 224 -10.94 6.60 21.00
CA ILE A 224 -11.94 5.85 21.77
C ILE A 224 -13.13 5.58 20.86
N THR A 225 -13.40 4.30 20.58
CA THR A 225 -14.51 3.87 19.71
C THR A 225 -15.81 3.71 20.48
N LYS A 226 -15.72 3.43 21.82
CA LYS A 226 -16.84 3.36 22.75
C LYS A 226 -16.43 3.89 24.11
N GLY A 227 -17.17 4.86 24.67
CA GLY A 227 -16.83 5.56 25.92
C GLY A 227 -17.85 5.39 27.06
N GLY A 228 -18.77 4.43 26.98
CA GLY A 228 -19.86 4.22 27.95
C GLY A 228 -21.24 4.50 27.36
N GLU A 229 -22.31 4.45 28.22
CA GLU A 229 -23.71 4.55 27.78
C GLU A 229 -24.37 5.88 28.18
N ALA A 230 -24.22 6.30 29.43
CA ALA A 230 -24.84 7.50 29.96
C ALA A 230 -24.05 8.07 31.17
N PRO A 231 -24.04 9.40 31.36
CA PRO A 231 -23.20 10.04 32.38
C PRO A 231 -23.61 9.71 33.83
N ASN A 232 -24.81 9.22 34.06
CA ASN A 232 -25.29 8.80 35.38
C ASN A 232 -25.05 7.32 35.70
N ILE A 233 -24.35 6.60 34.80
CA ILE A 233 -23.96 5.20 34.97
C ILE A 233 -22.46 5.12 34.93
N VAL A 234 -21.80 4.46 35.90
CA VAL A 234 -20.37 4.14 35.82
C VAL A 234 -20.15 3.26 34.60
N PRO A 235 -19.30 3.67 33.61
CA PRO A 235 -19.08 2.91 32.38
C PRO A 235 -18.50 1.52 32.65
N ALA A 236 -19.25 0.48 32.31
CA ALA A 236 -18.82 -0.91 32.45
C ALA A 236 -18.03 -1.44 31.26
N TYR A 237 -18.02 -0.71 30.15
CA TYR A 237 -17.33 -1.09 28.92
C TYR A 237 -16.79 0.12 28.18
N THR A 238 -15.56 0.01 27.69
CA THR A 238 -14.90 1.01 26.84
C THR A 238 -14.04 0.29 25.82
N ALA A 239 -14.03 0.78 24.58
CA ALA A 239 -13.19 0.27 23.53
C ALA A 239 -12.39 1.39 22.86
N GLY A 240 -11.23 1.05 22.31
CA GLY A 240 -10.37 1.95 21.56
C GLY A 240 -9.58 1.23 20.49
N SER A 241 -9.22 1.97 19.43
CA SER A 241 -8.40 1.49 18.32
C SER A 241 -7.16 2.37 18.20
N PHE A 242 -5.99 1.76 18.01
CA PHE A 242 -4.71 2.43 17.99
C PHE A 242 -3.84 1.91 16.82
N LEU A 243 -2.94 2.78 16.32
CA LEU A 243 -1.87 2.43 15.40
C LEU A 243 -0.53 2.74 16.05
N VAL A 244 0.39 1.78 15.99
CA VAL A 244 1.76 1.91 16.48
C VAL A 244 2.70 1.78 15.29
N ARG A 245 3.54 2.80 15.04
CA ARG A 245 4.46 2.87 13.90
C ARG A 245 5.88 3.08 14.34
N ALA A 246 6.82 2.43 13.67
CA ALA A 246 8.26 2.52 13.91
C ALA A 246 9.06 2.44 12.61
N GLU A 247 10.34 2.82 12.65
CA GLU A 247 11.24 2.79 11.48
C GLU A 247 11.59 1.37 11.05
N ASP A 248 11.70 0.46 12.02
CA ASP A 248 12.09 -0.93 11.84
C ASP A 248 11.33 -1.87 12.77
N ASP A 249 11.37 -3.15 12.47
CA ASP A 249 10.65 -4.20 13.18
C ASP A 249 11.15 -4.40 14.61
N VAL A 250 12.46 -4.29 14.82
CA VAL A 250 13.08 -4.48 16.14
C VAL A 250 12.57 -3.43 17.11
N TYR A 251 12.51 -2.18 16.63
CA TYR A 251 11.99 -1.10 17.45
C TYR A 251 10.47 -1.13 17.57
N LEU A 252 9.76 -1.58 16.52
CA LEU A 252 8.31 -1.78 16.61
C LEU A 252 7.95 -2.75 17.72
N ASP A 253 8.64 -3.88 17.85
CA ASP A 253 8.40 -4.86 18.91
C ASP A 253 8.74 -4.33 20.32
N GLU A 254 9.75 -3.49 20.43
CA GLU A 254 10.03 -2.76 21.68
C GLU A 254 8.88 -1.80 22.02
N LEU A 255 8.43 -1.02 21.03
CA LEU A 255 7.39 -0.01 21.20
C LEU A 255 6.03 -0.63 21.52
N LYS A 256 5.67 -1.74 20.89
CA LYS A 256 4.46 -2.54 21.21
C LYS A 256 4.42 -2.90 22.70
N ARG A 257 5.53 -3.39 23.25
CA ARG A 257 5.61 -3.73 24.70
C ARG A 257 5.42 -2.50 25.56
N LYS A 258 6.06 -1.36 25.23
CA LYS A 258 5.91 -0.11 25.98
C LYS A 258 4.46 0.42 25.92
N VAL A 259 3.83 0.37 24.76
CA VAL A 259 2.43 0.77 24.60
C VAL A 259 1.50 -0.14 25.41
N LEU A 260 1.66 -1.46 25.30
CA LEU A 260 0.84 -2.41 26.04
C LEU A 260 0.97 -2.23 27.56
N ASN A 261 2.16 -1.91 28.07
CA ASN A 261 2.37 -1.62 29.47
C ASN A 261 1.51 -0.43 29.97
N CYS A 262 1.25 0.57 29.13
CA CYS A 262 0.37 1.69 29.51
C CYS A 262 -1.07 1.21 29.73
N PHE A 263 -1.58 0.30 28.91
CA PHE A 263 -2.92 -0.29 29.07
C PHE A 263 -2.98 -1.24 30.26
N GLN A 264 -1.96 -2.05 30.48
CA GLN A 264 -1.87 -2.95 31.64
C GLN A 264 -1.81 -2.18 32.96
N ALA A 265 -1.04 -1.07 33.02
CA ALA A 265 -0.98 -0.21 34.20
C ALA A 265 -2.34 0.44 34.49
N ALA A 266 -3.07 0.88 33.46
CA ALA A 266 -4.40 1.43 33.61
C ALA A 266 -5.41 0.37 34.10
N SER A 267 -5.35 -0.85 33.60
CA SER A 267 -6.13 -1.99 34.10
C SER A 267 -5.86 -2.24 35.59
N LEU A 268 -4.59 -2.30 35.97
CA LEU A 268 -4.18 -2.57 37.36
C LEU A 268 -4.65 -1.46 38.30
N SER A 269 -4.57 -0.19 37.91
CA SER A 269 -4.90 0.95 38.76
C SER A 269 -6.39 1.14 38.95
N THR A 270 -7.21 0.75 37.99
CA THR A 270 -8.69 0.93 38.04
C THR A 270 -9.46 -0.32 38.41
N GLY A 271 -8.81 -1.49 38.32
CA GLY A 271 -9.47 -2.79 38.50
C GLY A 271 -10.29 -3.25 37.26
N ALA A 272 -10.32 -2.47 36.19
CA ALA A 272 -10.97 -2.87 34.93
C ALA A 272 -10.17 -3.95 34.22
N HIS A 273 -10.83 -5.00 33.72
CA HIS A 273 -10.19 -6.05 32.94
C HIS A 273 -9.83 -5.55 31.54
N LEU A 274 -8.60 -5.81 31.09
CA LEU A 274 -8.10 -5.47 29.77
C LEU A 274 -8.16 -6.68 28.85
N ASP A 275 -8.89 -6.57 27.74
CA ASP A 275 -8.77 -7.43 26.55
C ASP A 275 -8.09 -6.62 25.45
N TYR A 276 -7.21 -7.27 24.66
CA TYR A 276 -6.55 -6.60 23.54
C TYR A 276 -6.24 -7.58 22.42
N LYS A 277 -6.13 -7.04 21.19
CA LYS A 277 -5.72 -7.77 20.00
C LYS A 277 -4.83 -6.88 19.13
N TRP A 278 -3.65 -7.40 18.76
CA TRP A 278 -2.88 -6.83 17.67
C TRP A 278 -3.52 -7.24 16.34
N THR A 279 -3.62 -6.27 15.42
CA THR A 279 -4.23 -6.48 14.11
C THR A 279 -3.16 -6.56 13.02
N GLU A 280 -3.49 -6.17 11.80
CA GLU A 280 -2.63 -6.31 10.64
C GLU A 280 -1.28 -5.63 10.84
N TYR A 281 -0.21 -6.33 10.47
CA TYR A 281 1.16 -5.83 10.51
C TYR A 281 1.63 -5.46 9.10
N TYR A 282 2.00 -4.21 8.93
CA TYR A 282 2.65 -3.69 7.73
C TYR A 282 4.15 -3.59 7.97
N ALA A 283 4.94 -4.29 7.16
CA ALA A 283 6.39 -4.24 7.23
C ALA A 283 6.91 -2.87 6.74
N PRO A 284 8.09 -2.42 7.20
CA PRO A 284 8.74 -1.26 6.61
C PRO A 284 9.09 -1.55 5.15
N LEU A 285 9.01 -0.54 4.28
CA LEU A 285 9.36 -0.74 2.87
C LEU A 285 10.87 -0.87 2.69
N ASN A 286 11.30 -2.02 2.20
CA ASN A 286 12.68 -2.30 1.81
C ASN A 286 12.86 -1.99 0.32
N THR A 287 13.13 -0.72 0.01
CA THR A 287 13.32 -0.24 -1.37
C THR A 287 14.59 -0.82 -1.98
N ASN A 288 14.48 -1.51 -3.13
CA ASN A 288 15.63 -1.88 -3.94
C ASN A 288 16.15 -0.65 -4.71
N ARG A 289 17.38 -0.22 -4.40
CA ARG A 289 17.95 1.03 -4.91
C ARG A 289 18.28 0.96 -6.40
N ILE A 290 18.83 -0.17 -6.86
CA ILE A 290 19.17 -0.36 -8.28
C ILE A 290 17.90 -0.27 -9.13
N LEU A 291 16.82 -0.91 -8.69
CA LEU A 291 15.53 -0.85 -9.37
C LEU A 291 14.94 0.58 -9.35
N ALA A 292 15.07 1.30 -8.22
CA ALA A 292 14.63 2.68 -8.08
C ALA A 292 15.42 3.64 -9.01
N GLU A 293 16.73 3.47 -9.14
CA GLU A 293 17.57 4.25 -10.07
C GLU A 293 17.14 4.06 -11.52
N MET A 294 16.85 2.82 -11.93
CA MET A 294 16.35 2.53 -13.27
C MET A 294 15.00 3.18 -13.54
N PHE A 295 14.10 3.10 -12.58
CA PHE A 295 12.79 3.74 -12.68
C PHE A 295 12.92 5.27 -12.77
N THR A 296 13.83 5.87 -11.98
CA THR A 296 14.17 7.32 -12.06
C THR A 296 14.58 7.70 -13.49
N GLY A 297 15.53 6.98 -14.08
CA GLY A 297 15.98 7.28 -15.44
C GLY A 297 14.84 7.19 -16.47
N ASN A 298 13.91 6.26 -16.30
CA ASN A 298 12.74 6.14 -17.18
C ASN A 298 11.73 7.29 -16.97
N MET A 299 11.52 7.74 -15.74
CA MET A 299 10.69 8.93 -15.44
C MET A 299 11.31 10.21 -16.07
N GLU A 300 12.62 10.40 -15.92
CA GLU A 300 13.34 11.53 -16.49
C GLU A 300 13.32 11.51 -18.03
N ALA A 301 13.43 10.34 -18.66
CA ALA A 301 13.27 10.19 -20.11
C ALA A 301 11.86 10.57 -20.61
N LEU A 302 10.86 10.50 -19.76
CA LEU A 302 9.48 10.99 -20.02
C LEU A 302 9.31 12.49 -19.73
N GLY A 303 10.39 13.20 -19.34
CA GLY A 303 10.38 14.63 -19.04
C GLY A 303 9.88 14.99 -17.64
N ARG A 304 9.82 14.03 -16.71
CA ARG A 304 9.51 14.28 -15.31
C ARG A 304 10.76 14.64 -14.51
N THR A 305 10.56 15.40 -13.43
CA THR A 305 11.64 15.76 -12.51
C THR A 305 11.48 14.96 -11.23
N VAL A 306 12.32 13.94 -11.07
CA VAL A 306 12.24 13.03 -9.93
C VAL A 306 12.98 13.62 -8.73
N ALA A 307 12.26 13.81 -7.62
CA ALA A 307 12.84 14.27 -6.37
C ALA A 307 13.70 13.15 -5.73
N PRO A 308 14.76 13.51 -5.00
CA PRO A 308 15.53 12.54 -4.24
C PRO A 308 14.63 11.86 -3.18
N LEU A 309 15.02 10.64 -2.79
CA LEU A 309 14.32 9.93 -1.71
C LEU A 309 14.28 10.81 -0.46
N LEU A 310 13.09 11.10 0.03
CA LEU A 310 12.92 11.91 1.24
C LEU A 310 13.42 11.12 2.45
N GLU A 311 14.20 11.76 3.30
CA GLU A 311 14.59 11.17 4.60
C GLU A 311 13.39 10.99 5.54
N ARG A 312 12.28 11.66 5.27
CA ARG A 312 11.04 11.60 6.05
C ARG A 312 10.14 10.48 5.51
N ALA A 313 9.72 9.56 6.38
CA ALA A 313 8.72 8.56 6.06
C ALA A 313 7.36 9.19 5.74
N LEU A 314 6.69 8.69 4.70
CA LEU A 314 5.41 9.18 4.18
C LEU A 314 4.20 8.30 4.57
N GLY A 315 4.29 7.53 5.64
CA GLY A 315 3.20 6.67 6.09
C GLY A 315 3.61 5.21 6.24
N SER A 316 2.68 4.32 6.01
CA SER A 316 2.87 2.87 5.96
C SER A 316 2.05 2.33 4.80
N SER A 317 2.51 1.25 4.18
CA SER A 317 1.79 0.55 3.11
C SER A 317 2.08 -0.93 3.19
N ASP A 318 1.10 -1.75 2.85
CA ASP A 318 1.24 -3.21 2.80
C ASP A 318 2.15 -3.68 1.65
N VAL A 319 2.59 -2.78 0.74
CA VAL A 319 3.70 -3.02 -0.20
C VAL A 319 5.00 -3.33 0.55
N GLY A 320 5.16 -2.83 1.79
CA GLY A 320 6.26 -3.22 2.67
C GLY A 320 6.37 -4.74 2.81
N ASN A 321 5.24 -5.45 3.00
CA ASN A 321 5.21 -6.92 3.13
C ASN A 321 5.67 -7.62 1.84
N VAL A 322 5.34 -7.09 0.66
CA VAL A 322 5.87 -7.59 -0.62
C VAL A 322 7.38 -7.38 -0.69
N SER A 323 7.87 -6.21 -0.23
CA SER A 323 9.30 -5.86 -0.26
C SER A 323 10.17 -6.72 0.67
N THR A 324 9.59 -7.43 1.62
CA THR A 324 10.32 -8.45 2.41
C THR A 324 10.53 -9.76 1.65
N LEU A 325 9.75 -10.02 0.62
CA LEU A 325 9.76 -11.28 -0.14
C LEU A 325 10.56 -11.17 -1.43
N VAL A 326 10.41 -10.06 -2.15
CA VAL A 326 11.00 -9.82 -3.47
C VAL A 326 11.54 -8.39 -3.60
N PRO A 327 12.56 -8.13 -4.43
CA PRO A 327 13.02 -6.78 -4.76
C PRO A 327 11.85 -5.91 -5.20
N THR A 328 11.60 -4.80 -4.50
CA THR A 328 10.39 -4.00 -4.70
C THR A 328 10.71 -2.50 -4.68
N ILE A 329 9.97 -1.72 -5.46
CA ILE A 329 9.91 -0.25 -5.38
C ILE A 329 8.46 0.23 -5.33
N HIS A 330 8.28 1.40 -4.73
CA HIS A 330 6.99 2.09 -4.61
C HIS A 330 7.12 3.54 -5.11
N PRO A 331 7.26 3.75 -6.42
CA PRO A 331 7.32 5.08 -7.02
C PRO A 331 6.07 5.91 -6.79
N MET A 332 6.30 7.20 -6.63
CA MET A 332 5.26 8.22 -6.53
C MET A 332 5.24 9.05 -7.81
N ILE A 333 4.04 9.33 -8.33
CA ILE A 333 3.84 10.15 -9.51
C ILE A 333 2.94 11.35 -9.21
N ALA A 334 3.43 12.56 -9.50
CA ALA A 334 2.68 13.78 -9.23
C ALA A 334 1.47 13.90 -10.15
N ILE A 335 0.29 14.06 -9.53
CA ILE A 335 -1.00 14.32 -10.19
C ILE A 335 -1.68 15.60 -9.70
N ALA A 336 -1.10 16.25 -8.71
CA ALA A 336 -1.63 17.48 -8.10
C ALA A 336 -0.50 18.37 -7.61
N SER A 337 -0.82 19.64 -7.33
CA SER A 337 0.15 20.56 -6.75
C SER A 337 0.49 20.18 -5.31
N PRO A 338 1.67 20.56 -4.78
CA PRO A 338 2.07 20.30 -3.40
C PRO A 338 1.12 20.85 -2.31
N ALA A 339 0.20 21.74 -2.68
CA ALA A 339 -0.80 22.27 -1.75
C ALA A 339 -2.01 21.35 -1.54
N VAL A 340 -2.19 20.34 -2.40
CA VAL A 340 -3.31 19.39 -2.32
C VAL A 340 -2.90 18.22 -1.44
N LEU A 341 -3.64 17.98 -0.37
CA LEU A 341 -3.34 16.88 0.56
C LEU A 341 -3.91 15.56 0.03
N PRO A 342 -3.14 14.46 0.02
CA PRO A 342 -3.69 13.12 -0.16
C PRO A 342 -4.82 12.85 0.85
N HIS A 343 -5.76 11.98 0.50
CA HIS A 343 -6.97 11.66 1.28
C HIS A 343 -7.95 12.84 1.44
N SER A 344 -7.86 13.85 0.56
CA SER A 344 -8.81 14.96 0.50
C SER A 344 -9.73 14.87 -0.71
N PRO A 345 -10.91 15.52 -0.70
CA PRO A 345 -11.78 15.62 -1.87
C PRO A 345 -11.09 16.26 -3.09
N GLU A 346 -10.17 17.19 -2.85
CA GLU A 346 -9.38 17.85 -3.89
C GLU A 346 -8.43 16.86 -4.58
N PHE A 347 -7.83 15.94 -3.82
CA PHE A 347 -6.98 14.89 -4.40
C PHE A 347 -7.81 13.87 -5.19
N ALA A 348 -9.00 13.49 -4.70
CA ALA A 348 -9.94 12.67 -5.45
C ALA A 348 -10.32 13.32 -6.79
N THR A 349 -10.55 14.64 -6.79
CA THR A 349 -10.83 15.41 -8.02
C THR A 349 -9.63 15.35 -8.96
N ALA A 350 -8.41 15.55 -8.45
CA ALA A 350 -7.18 15.50 -9.25
C ALA A 350 -6.96 14.12 -9.88
N ALA A 351 -7.33 13.03 -9.20
CA ALA A 351 -7.20 11.65 -9.70
C ALA A 351 -8.05 11.35 -10.96
N ALA A 352 -9.03 12.19 -11.29
CA ALA A 352 -9.84 12.10 -12.51
C ALA A 352 -9.66 13.32 -13.44
N ALA A 353 -8.74 14.25 -13.13
CA ALA A 353 -8.44 15.42 -13.94
C ALA A 353 -7.35 15.13 -14.99
N GLU A 354 -6.98 16.15 -15.79
CA GLU A 354 -5.96 16.02 -16.84
C GLU A 354 -4.59 15.63 -16.27
N GLU A 355 -4.20 16.20 -15.12
CA GLU A 355 -2.96 15.85 -14.43
C GLU A 355 -2.97 14.40 -13.94
N GLY A 356 -4.12 13.91 -13.46
CA GLY A 356 -4.33 12.49 -13.11
C GLY A 356 -4.19 11.57 -14.32
N ASN A 357 -4.81 11.96 -15.45
CA ASN A 357 -4.71 11.22 -16.72
C ASN A 357 -3.25 11.20 -17.24
N ARG A 358 -2.53 12.32 -17.13
CA ARG A 358 -1.11 12.38 -17.47
C ARG A 358 -0.28 11.49 -16.54
N GLY A 359 -0.53 11.55 -15.23
CA GLY A 359 0.13 10.69 -14.24
C GLY A 359 -0.09 9.21 -14.52
N LEU A 360 -1.32 8.81 -14.84
CA LEU A 360 -1.67 7.46 -15.26
C LEU A 360 -0.79 6.97 -16.43
N LEU A 361 -0.74 7.74 -17.51
CA LEU A 361 -0.01 7.35 -18.73
C LEU A 361 1.50 7.34 -18.53
N ASP A 362 2.07 8.36 -17.89
CA ASP A 362 3.50 8.43 -17.63
C ASP A 362 3.94 7.35 -16.63
N GLY A 363 3.12 7.05 -15.61
CA GLY A 363 3.34 5.96 -14.68
C GLY A 363 3.33 4.59 -15.36
N ALA A 364 2.36 4.35 -16.22
CA ALA A 364 2.30 3.13 -17.02
C ALA A 364 3.51 2.98 -17.94
N LYS A 365 3.95 4.06 -18.63
CA LYS A 365 5.16 4.07 -19.44
C LYS A 365 6.41 3.79 -18.65
N ALA A 366 6.60 4.47 -17.51
CA ALA A 366 7.78 4.29 -16.67
C ALA A 366 7.88 2.84 -16.14
N MET A 367 6.77 2.25 -15.69
CA MET A 367 6.73 0.84 -15.30
C MET A 367 7.09 -0.08 -16.47
N ALA A 368 6.48 0.13 -17.63
CA ALA A 368 6.70 -0.71 -18.79
C ALA A 368 8.16 -0.61 -19.30
N MET A 369 8.72 0.60 -19.38
CA MET A 369 10.13 0.81 -19.75
C MET A 369 11.08 0.14 -18.74
N THR A 370 10.77 0.18 -17.45
CA THR A 370 11.57 -0.49 -16.42
C THR A 370 11.52 -2.02 -16.56
N VAL A 371 10.36 -2.59 -16.87
CA VAL A 371 10.28 -4.04 -17.17
C VAL A 371 11.12 -4.40 -18.38
N VAL A 372 11.14 -3.56 -19.44
CA VAL A 372 12.01 -3.78 -20.61
C VAL A 372 13.49 -3.82 -20.19
N ASP A 373 13.92 -2.91 -19.32
CA ASP A 373 15.28 -2.94 -18.77
C ASP A 373 15.59 -4.27 -18.07
N LEU A 374 14.66 -4.75 -17.24
CA LEU A 374 14.85 -5.97 -16.44
C LEU A 374 14.88 -7.25 -17.29
N ILE A 375 14.05 -7.36 -18.32
CA ILE A 375 14.03 -8.55 -19.19
C ILE A 375 15.18 -8.57 -20.21
N ALA A 376 15.64 -7.38 -20.62
CA ALA A 376 16.70 -7.26 -21.62
C ALA A 376 18.11 -7.30 -21.03
N GLN A 377 18.28 -7.12 -19.72
CA GLN A 377 19.59 -7.01 -19.03
C GLN A 377 19.69 -7.97 -17.83
N PRO A 378 19.95 -9.28 -18.06
CA PRO A 378 20.01 -10.28 -16.97
C PRO A 378 21.04 -9.95 -15.88
N GLU A 379 22.14 -9.25 -16.24
CA GLU A 379 23.15 -8.81 -15.28
C GLU A 379 22.63 -7.78 -14.29
N ILE A 380 21.68 -6.93 -14.69
CA ILE A 380 21.04 -5.97 -13.79
C ILE A 380 20.09 -6.71 -12.83
N MET A 381 19.30 -7.66 -13.33
CA MET A 381 18.47 -8.51 -12.47
C MET A 381 19.30 -9.27 -11.42
N ALA A 382 20.50 -9.74 -11.79
CA ALA A 382 21.39 -10.41 -10.83
C ALA A 382 21.81 -9.44 -9.71
N ARG A 383 22.20 -8.19 -10.05
CA ARG A 383 22.59 -7.16 -9.08
C ARG A 383 21.41 -6.74 -8.17
N ILE A 384 20.21 -6.61 -8.73
CA ILE A 384 18.98 -6.31 -7.97
C ILE A 384 18.72 -7.39 -6.90
N LYS A 385 18.87 -8.66 -7.28
CA LYS A 385 18.74 -9.79 -6.36
C LYS A 385 19.85 -9.81 -5.31
N GLU A 386 21.09 -9.55 -5.71
CA GLU A 386 22.24 -9.48 -4.79
C GLU A 386 22.02 -8.40 -3.72
N GLU A 387 21.61 -7.18 -4.12
CA GLU A 387 21.26 -6.10 -3.19
C GLU A 387 20.16 -6.53 -2.22
N PHE A 388 19.10 -7.15 -2.73
CA PHE A 388 17.98 -7.61 -1.93
C PHE A 388 18.37 -8.64 -0.88
N PHE A 389 19.20 -9.63 -1.24
CA PHE A 389 19.66 -10.65 -0.31
C PHE A 389 20.72 -10.14 0.68
N ALA A 390 21.49 -9.11 0.32
CA ALA A 390 22.45 -8.48 1.22
C ALA A 390 21.77 -7.59 2.28
N ALA A 391 20.54 -7.13 2.04
CA ALA A 391 19.75 -6.33 2.97
C ALA A 391 18.92 -7.16 3.98
N LYS A 392 18.85 -8.48 3.80
CA LYS A 392 18.21 -9.45 4.72
C LYS A 392 19.16 -9.92 5.79
#